data_3f7dd5f12ca572f22cb83423853f6c8e
#
_entry.id   3f7dd5f12ca572f22cb83423853f6c8e
#
_cell.length_a   1.000
_cell.length_b   1.000
_cell.length_c   1.000
_cell.angle_alpha   90.00
_cell.angle_beta   90.00
_cell.angle_gamma   90.00
#
_symmetry.space_group_name_H-M   'P 1'
#
loop_
_entity.id
_entity.type
_entity.pdbx_description
1 polymer ?
#
loop_
_entity_poly.entity_id
_entity_poly.type
_entity_poly.pdbx_seq_one_letter_code
_entity_poly.pdbx_strand_id
1 'polypeptide(L)'
;MKRVSIIGTVGVPANYGGFESLVENIIGYNSPADIHYTVYCSAKSYPHRQSVYKNADLKYVPLDANGSQSILYDIVSLIKATKKSDVILILGVSGCCFLPIYRLFSKKRLVINIDGLEHRREKWGKYAKAFLKFSEKMAVKYADAVIADNKGIQDYVREEYGKEAELIAYGGDHV
;
A
#
# COMPACT_ATOMS: atom_id res chain seq x y z
N MET A 1 -12.01 -1.61 18.90
CA MET A 1 -11.59 -0.73 17.78
C MET A 1 -10.34 -1.32 17.17
N LYS A 2 -10.38 -1.68 15.86
CA LYS A 2 -9.23 -2.19 15.11
C LYS A 2 -8.37 -1.04 14.61
N ARG A 3 -7.05 -1.19 14.68
CA ARG A 3 -6.10 -0.18 14.19
C ARG A 3 -5.55 -0.62 12.84
N VAL A 4 -5.81 0.17 11.81
CA VAL A 4 -5.37 -0.08 10.44
C VAL A 4 -4.35 0.98 10.04
N SER A 5 -3.14 0.58 9.68
CA SER A 5 -2.18 1.48 9.06
C SER A 5 -2.17 1.32 7.54
N ILE A 6 -2.14 2.43 6.84
CA ILE A 6 -2.07 2.50 5.37
C ILE A 6 -0.70 3.02 4.98
N ILE A 7 0.01 2.27 4.15
CA ILE A 7 1.34 2.59 3.63
C ILE A 7 1.40 2.38 2.11
N GLY A 8 2.44 2.87 1.46
CA GLY A 8 2.63 2.72 0.00
C GLY A 8 1.94 3.80 -0.83
N THR A 9 1.55 4.90 -0.21
CA THR A 9 1.01 6.10 -0.86
C THR A 9 1.90 7.30 -0.56
N VAL A 10 1.82 8.34 -1.38
CA VAL A 10 2.50 9.62 -1.07
C VAL A 10 1.92 10.24 0.20
N GLY A 11 0.61 10.09 0.40
CA GLY A 11 -0.09 10.54 1.59
C GLY A 11 -1.41 11.23 1.30
N VAL A 12 -1.98 11.87 2.32
CA VAL A 12 -3.22 12.64 2.24
C VAL A 12 -3.02 14.04 2.89
N PRO A 13 -3.74 15.10 2.47
CA PRO A 13 -4.78 15.16 1.43
C PRO A 13 -4.27 14.75 0.05
N ALA A 14 -5.15 14.17 -0.78
CA ALA A 14 -4.78 13.73 -2.13
C ALA A 14 -4.37 14.92 -3.00
N ASN A 15 -3.13 14.88 -3.51
CA ASN A 15 -2.63 15.89 -4.44
C ASN A 15 -2.62 15.36 -5.87
N TYR A 16 -2.20 14.10 -6.06
CA TYR A 16 -2.09 13.47 -7.36
C TYR A 16 -1.91 11.96 -7.19
N GLY A 17 -2.78 11.17 -7.81
CA GLY A 17 -2.62 9.72 -7.88
C GLY A 17 -3.85 8.94 -7.43
N GLY A 18 -3.99 7.73 -7.96
CA GLY A 18 -5.13 6.85 -7.65
C GLY A 18 -5.14 6.37 -6.20
N PHE A 19 -3.96 6.05 -5.64
CA PHE A 19 -3.87 5.60 -4.25
C PHE A 19 -4.18 6.70 -3.24
N GLU A 20 -3.77 7.94 -3.50
CA GLU A 20 -4.11 9.07 -2.63
C GLU A 20 -5.62 9.28 -2.58
N SER A 21 -6.30 9.23 -3.73
CA SER A 21 -7.76 9.35 -3.83
C SER A 21 -8.46 8.17 -3.15
N LEU A 22 -7.97 6.95 -3.35
CA LEU A 22 -8.49 5.76 -2.67
C LEU A 22 -8.40 5.91 -1.13
N VAL A 23 -7.23 6.28 -0.63
CA VAL A 23 -7.01 6.47 0.82
C VAL A 23 -7.91 7.56 1.37
N GLU A 24 -8.03 8.68 0.65
CA GLU A 24 -8.89 9.80 1.06
C GLU A 24 -10.37 9.40 1.18
N ASN A 25 -10.84 8.52 0.31
CA ASN A 25 -12.18 7.94 0.38
C ASN A 25 -12.32 6.94 1.54
N ILE A 26 -11.36 6.05 1.74
CA ILE A 26 -11.38 5.08 2.86
C ILE A 26 -11.50 5.79 4.21
N ILE A 27 -10.74 6.86 4.43
CA ILE A 27 -10.71 7.57 5.71
C ILE A 27 -11.81 8.65 5.82
N GLY A 28 -12.50 8.95 4.73
CA GLY A 28 -13.46 10.06 4.66
C GLY A 28 -14.92 9.65 4.76
N TYR A 29 -15.36 8.82 3.85
CA TYR A 29 -16.76 8.44 3.69
C TYR A 29 -17.05 7.11 4.37
N ASN A 30 -18.10 7.07 5.21
CA ASN A 30 -18.58 5.85 5.86
C ASN A 30 -17.49 5.02 6.56
N SER A 31 -16.45 5.68 7.06
CA SER A 31 -15.41 5.00 7.84
C SER A 31 -16.08 4.31 9.04
N PRO A 32 -15.93 2.98 9.18
CA PRO A 32 -16.55 2.26 10.29
C PRO A 32 -16.07 2.82 11.62
N ALA A 33 -17.00 3.10 12.54
CA ALA A 33 -16.69 3.69 13.85
C ALA A 33 -15.77 2.81 14.73
N ASP A 34 -15.64 1.53 14.40
CA ASP A 34 -14.80 0.57 15.09
C ASP A 34 -13.38 0.45 14.51
N ILE A 35 -13.06 1.22 13.46
CA ILE A 35 -11.72 1.24 12.83
C ILE A 35 -11.05 2.60 13.08
N HIS A 36 -9.81 2.55 13.53
CA HIS A 36 -8.92 3.71 13.63
C HIS A 36 -7.82 3.60 12.57
N TYR A 37 -7.73 4.63 11.73
CA TYR A 37 -6.76 4.67 10.65
C TYR A 37 -5.51 5.47 11.02
N THR A 38 -4.36 5.02 10.52
CA THR A 38 -3.10 5.78 10.50
C THR A 38 -2.55 5.75 9.09
N VAL A 39 -2.35 6.90 8.47
CA VAL A 39 -1.77 7.02 7.12
C VAL A 39 -0.32 7.47 7.21
N TYR A 40 0.57 6.74 6.54
CA TYR A 40 1.97 7.13 6.40
C TYR A 40 2.16 7.99 5.17
N CYS A 41 2.74 9.18 5.36
CA CYS A 41 2.89 10.20 4.35
C CYS A 41 4.37 10.53 4.13
N SER A 42 4.73 10.92 2.90
CA SER A 42 6.06 11.43 2.59
C SER A 42 6.23 12.84 3.17
N ALA A 43 7.17 13.01 4.09
CA ALA A 43 7.46 14.31 4.68
C ALA A 43 7.99 15.33 3.66
N LYS A 44 8.52 14.86 2.53
CA LYS A 44 9.03 15.72 1.46
C LYS A 44 7.92 16.27 0.58
N SER A 45 6.84 15.48 0.41
CA SER A 45 5.68 15.89 -0.39
C SER A 45 4.69 16.77 0.40
N TYR A 46 4.77 16.77 1.74
CA TYR A 46 3.89 17.53 2.61
C TYR A 46 4.72 18.46 3.53
N PRO A 47 5.08 19.67 3.09
CA PRO A 47 5.81 20.63 3.92
C PRO A 47 4.99 21.10 5.12
N HIS A 48 3.67 21.27 4.94
CA HIS A 48 2.74 21.58 6.02
C HIS A 48 2.16 20.28 6.59
N ARG A 49 2.65 19.91 7.78
CA ARG A 49 2.31 18.64 8.40
C ARG A 49 1.13 18.79 9.34
N GLN A 50 0.09 18.02 9.08
CA GLN A 50 -1.05 17.86 9.99
C GLN A 50 -0.87 16.58 10.79
N SER A 51 -1.31 16.56 12.04
CA SER A 51 -1.29 15.34 12.87
C SER A 51 -2.47 14.42 12.56
N VAL A 52 -3.59 15.01 12.13
CA VAL A 52 -4.86 14.33 11.83
C VAL A 52 -5.44 14.91 10.54
N TYR A 53 -6.04 14.06 9.72
CA TYR A 53 -6.82 14.44 8.54
C TYR A 53 -8.02 13.51 8.40
N LYS A 54 -9.23 14.08 8.31
CA LYS A 54 -10.49 13.31 8.37
C LYS A 54 -10.48 12.37 9.60
N ASN A 55 -10.71 11.09 9.41
CA ASN A 55 -10.73 10.09 10.49
C ASN A 55 -9.40 9.31 10.64
N ALA A 56 -8.28 9.91 10.27
CA ALA A 56 -6.98 9.25 10.33
C ALA A 56 -5.89 10.09 10.99
N ASP A 57 -5.05 9.44 11.78
CA ASP A 57 -3.77 9.99 12.22
C ASP A 57 -2.78 9.99 11.05
N LEU A 58 -1.99 11.07 10.91
CA LEU A 58 -0.95 11.15 9.90
C LEU A 58 0.44 10.93 10.52
N LYS A 59 1.26 10.11 9.89
CA LYS A 59 2.66 9.88 10.27
C LYS A 59 3.57 10.13 9.08
N TYR A 60 4.62 10.91 9.31
CA TYR A 60 5.51 11.35 8.24
C TYR A 60 6.83 10.59 8.26
N VAL A 61 7.26 10.19 7.07
CA VAL A 61 8.54 9.53 6.82
C VAL A 61 9.39 10.47 5.98
N PRO A 62 10.67 10.76 6.38
CA PRO A 62 11.53 11.75 5.71
C PRO A 62 12.17 11.19 4.43
N LEU A 63 11.39 10.48 3.62
CA LEU A 63 11.79 9.89 2.35
C LEU A 63 10.75 10.21 1.28
N ASP A 64 11.16 10.17 0.01
CA ASP A 64 10.23 10.26 -1.11
C ASP A 64 9.48 8.94 -1.30
N ALA A 65 8.16 9.03 -1.43
CA ALA A 65 7.32 7.88 -1.73
C ALA A 65 7.45 7.42 -3.20
N ASN A 66 8.00 8.25 -4.06
CA ASN A 66 8.20 7.97 -5.48
C ASN A 66 9.70 7.92 -5.82
N GLY A 67 10.01 7.29 -6.97
CA GLY A 67 11.37 7.22 -7.50
C GLY A 67 12.28 6.28 -6.72
N SER A 68 13.57 6.61 -6.64
CA SER A 68 14.59 5.72 -6.07
C SER A 68 14.46 5.47 -4.56
N GLN A 69 13.78 6.34 -3.83
CA GLN A 69 13.58 6.23 -2.39
C GLN A 69 12.31 5.45 -2.01
N SER A 70 11.42 5.16 -2.96
CA SER A 70 10.12 4.53 -2.69
C SER A 70 10.24 3.21 -1.93
N ILE A 71 11.22 2.38 -2.27
CA ILE A 71 11.45 1.09 -1.61
C ILE A 71 11.77 1.29 -0.13
N LEU A 72 12.70 2.20 0.17
CA LEU A 72 13.08 2.50 1.55
C LEU A 72 11.94 3.18 2.31
N TYR A 73 11.19 4.05 1.63
CA TYR A 73 10.00 4.70 2.20
C TYR A 73 8.97 3.64 2.65
N ASP A 74 8.67 2.67 1.80
CA ASP A 74 7.72 1.60 2.10
C ASP A 74 8.21 0.71 3.24
N ILE A 75 9.49 0.32 3.23
CA ILE A 75 10.08 -0.52 4.28
C ILE A 75 10.05 0.20 5.64
N VAL A 76 10.45 1.47 5.69
CA VAL A 76 10.44 2.27 6.93
C VAL A 76 9.00 2.47 7.42
N SER A 77 8.06 2.73 6.52
CA SER A 77 6.64 2.85 6.83
C SER A 77 6.10 1.54 7.42
N LEU A 78 6.42 0.39 6.83
CA LEU A 78 6.02 -0.94 7.30
C LEU A 78 6.54 -1.23 8.72
N ILE A 79 7.82 -0.97 8.97
CA ILE A 79 8.44 -1.18 10.30
C ILE A 79 7.79 -0.28 11.36
N LYS A 80 7.55 0.98 11.03
CA LYS A 80 6.87 1.92 11.96
C LYS A 80 5.41 1.54 12.20
N ALA A 81 4.68 1.12 11.17
CA ALA A 81 3.29 0.68 11.25
C ALA A 81 3.12 -0.54 12.16
N THR A 82 4.07 -1.46 12.15
CA THR A 82 4.01 -2.73 12.91
C THR A 82 3.73 -2.53 14.40
N LYS A 83 4.29 -1.50 15.01
CA LYS A 83 4.17 -1.27 16.47
C LYS A 83 2.77 -0.84 16.90
N LYS A 84 1.99 -0.23 16.00
CA LYS A 84 0.73 0.45 16.35
C LYS A 84 -0.50 -0.13 15.66
N SER A 85 -0.34 -1.11 14.77
CA SER A 85 -1.43 -1.63 13.94
C SER A 85 -1.79 -3.06 14.30
N ASP A 86 -3.04 -3.39 14.05
CA ASP A 86 -3.54 -4.76 14.04
C ASP A 86 -3.51 -5.32 12.61
N VAL A 87 -3.79 -4.44 11.63
CA VAL A 87 -3.73 -4.72 10.20
C VAL A 87 -2.92 -3.62 9.50
N ILE A 88 -2.14 -4.00 8.49
CA ILE A 88 -1.40 -3.07 7.63
C ILE A 88 -1.88 -3.25 6.20
N LEU A 89 -2.45 -2.19 5.64
CA LEU A 89 -2.80 -2.10 4.22
C LEU A 89 -1.62 -1.51 3.46
N ILE A 90 -1.08 -2.29 2.53
CA ILE A 90 0.04 -1.92 1.67
C ILE A 90 -0.50 -1.65 0.28
N LEU A 91 -0.27 -0.45 -0.23
CA LEU A 91 -0.67 -0.02 -1.57
C LEU A 91 0.53 -0.12 -2.52
N GLY A 92 0.42 -0.98 -3.52
CA GLY A 92 1.52 -1.31 -4.42
C GLY A 92 2.49 -2.36 -3.86
N VAL A 93 3.56 -2.63 -4.59
CA VAL A 93 4.45 -3.76 -4.33
C VAL A 93 5.92 -3.38 -4.12
N SER A 94 6.30 -2.12 -4.25
CA SER A 94 7.71 -1.70 -4.31
C SER A 94 8.53 -2.11 -3.08
N GLY A 95 7.98 -1.97 -1.88
CA GLY A 95 8.64 -2.36 -0.63
C GLY A 95 8.46 -3.83 -0.23
N CYS A 96 7.68 -4.60 -0.97
CA CYS A 96 7.33 -5.97 -0.61
C CYS A 96 8.49 -6.97 -0.72
N CYS A 97 9.59 -6.59 -1.38
CA CYS A 97 10.84 -7.37 -1.35
C CYS A 97 11.36 -7.64 0.07
N PHE A 98 10.98 -6.80 1.04
CA PHE A 98 11.38 -6.94 2.44
C PHE A 98 10.50 -7.93 3.23
N LEU A 99 9.36 -8.35 2.73
CA LEU A 99 8.39 -9.18 3.45
C LEU A 99 8.94 -10.53 3.95
N PRO A 100 9.85 -11.23 3.25
CA PRO A 100 10.49 -12.43 3.79
C PRO A 100 11.17 -12.17 5.14
N ILE A 101 11.93 -11.08 5.22
CA ILE A 101 12.61 -10.68 6.46
C ILE A 101 11.60 -10.19 7.49
N TYR A 102 10.64 -9.38 7.07
CA TYR A 102 9.58 -8.86 7.94
C TYR A 102 8.82 -9.98 8.68
N ARG A 103 8.52 -11.07 8.00
CA ARG A 103 7.79 -12.21 8.57
C ARG A 103 8.58 -13.01 9.63
N LEU A 104 9.89 -12.82 9.71
CA LEU A 104 10.70 -13.43 10.78
C LEU A 104 10.41 -12.81 12.15
N PHE A 105 10.01 -11.55 12.20
CA PHE A 105 9.77 -10.82 13.45
C PHE A 105 8.35 -10.27 13.63
N SER A 106 7.47 -10.44 12.65
CA SER A 106 6.10 -9.92 12.73
C SER A 106 5.06 -10.86 12.13
N LYS A 107 3.99 -11.08 12.89
CA LYS A 107 2.79 -11.83 12.49
C LYS A 107 1.59 -10.89 12.23
N LYS A 108 1.82 -9.59 12.06
CA LYS A 108 0.74 -8.64 11.78
C LYS A 108 0.04 -9.01 10.47
N ARG A 109 -1.27 -8.81 10.44
CA ARG A 109 -2.06 -9.03 9.21
C ARG A 109 -1.67 -8.03 8.14
N LEU A 110 -1.30 -8.55 6.97
CA LEU A 110 -0.94 -7.77 5.80
C LEU A 110 -2.01 -7.94 4.73
N VAL A 111 -2.61 -6.83 4.35
CA VAL A 111 -3.50 -6.74 3.18
C VAL A 111 -2.75 -5.94 2.12
N ILE A 112 -2.60 -6.49 0.92
CA ILE A 112 -1.82 -5.86 -0.14
C ILE A 112 -2.70 -5.62 -1.34
N ASN A 113 -2.75 -4.36 -1.78
CA ASN A 113 -3.46 -3.99 -3.00
C ASN A 113 -2.49 -3.93 -4.18
N ILE A 114 -2.78 -4.71 -5.20
CA ILE A 114 -2.06 -4.71 -6.49
C ILE A 114 -2.93 -3.96 -7.49
N ASP A 115 -2.54 -2.73 -7.82
CA ASP A 115 -3.27 -1.84 -8.73
C ASP A 115 -2.82 -1.95 -10.19
N GLY A 116 -1.75 -2.67 -10.45
CA GLY A 116 -1.22 -2.83 -11.79
C GLY A 116 0.00 -3.73 -11.86
N LEU A 117 0.32 -4.14 -13.07
CA LEU A 117 1.50 -4.96 -13.35
C LEU A 117 2.70 -4.06 -13.63
N GLU A 118 3.22 -3.41 -12.58
CA GLU A 118 4.32 -2.44 -12.69
C GLU A 118 5.53 -2.99 -13.45
N HIS A 119 5.85 -4.26 -13.28
CA HIS A 119 6.94 -4.91 -13.98
C HIS A 119 6.74 -5.02 -15.51
N ARG A 120 5.51 -4.83 -16.03
CA ARG A 120 5.20 -4.86 -17.46
C ARG A 120 5.31 -3.49 -18.13
N ARG A 121 5.39 -2.41 -17.34
CA ARG A 121 5.47 -1.05 -17.89
C ARG A 121 6.78 -0.82 -18.64
N GLU A 122 6.70 -0.22 -19.83
CA GLU A 122 7.85 0.01 -20.71
C GLU A 122 8.86 1.03 -20.13
N LYS A 123 8.42 1.91 -19.23
CA LYS A 123 9.30 2.88 -18.57
C LYS A 123 10.44 2.25 -17.77
N TRP A 124 10.34 0.97 -17.44
CA TRP A 124 11.33 0.29 -16.60
C TRP A 124 12.33 -0.52 -17.42
N GLY A 125 13.61 -0.37 -17.10
CA GLY A 125 14.66 -1.24 -17.65
C GLY A 125 14.56 -2.68 -17.13
N LYS A 126 15.27 -3.59 -17.79
CA LYS A 126 15.22 -5.04 -17.52
C LYS A 126 15.44 -5.42 -16.05
N TYR A 127 16.40 -4.79 -15.39
CA TYR A 127 16.69 -5.06 -13.97
C TYR A 127 15.58 -4.58 -13.04
N ALA A 128 15.02 -3.39 -13.30
CA ALA A 128 13.90 -2.86 -12.54
C ALA A 128 12.65 -3.74 -12.70
N LYS A 129 12.38 -4.22 -13.91
CA LYS A 129 11.28 -5.17 -14.18
C LYS A 129 11.45 -6.47 -13.39
N ALA A 130 12.65 -7.04 -13.39
CA ALA A 130 12.94 -8.26 -12.63
C ALA A 130 12.78 -8.05 -11.12
N PHE A 131 13.25 -6.92 -10.61
CA PHE A 131 13.07 -6.54 -9.19
C PHE A 131 11.59 -6.37 -8.84
N LEU A 132 10.82 -5.64 -9.64
CA LEU A 132 9.39 -5.43 -9.39
C LEU A 132 8.60 -6.75 -9.45
N LYS A 133 8.94 -7.64 -10.38
CA LYS A 133 8.35 -8.99 -10.45
C LYS A 133 8.67 -9.82 -9.21
N PHE A 134 9.90 -9.75 -8.72
CA PHE A 134 10.30 -10.40 -7.47
C PHE A 134 9.53 -9.84 -6.28
N SER A 135 9.44 -8.51 -6.17
CA SER A 135 8.73 -7.83 -5.10
C SER A 135 7.22 -8.15 -5.10
N GLU A 136 6.60 -8.20 -6.28
CA GLU A 136 5.21 -8.64 -6.47
C GLU A 136 5.01 -10.09 -6.01
N LYS A 137 5.91 -11.00 -6.38
CA LYS A 137 5.90 -12.39 -5.90
C LYS A 137 5.96 -12.47 -4.38
N MET A 138 6.79 -11.63 -3.75
CA MET A 138 6.87 -11.57 -2.28
C MET A 138 5.59 -10.99 -1.68
N ALA A 139 5.00 -9.98 -2.30
CA ALA A 139 3.71 -9.42 -1.90
C ALA A 139 2.64 -10.51 -1.85
N VAL A 140 2.43 -11.22 -2.95
CA VAL A 140 1.42 -12.28 -3.04
C VAL A 140 1.70 -13.43 -2.07
N LYS A 141 2.95 -13.85 -1.95
CA LYS A 141 3.33 -14.98 -1.08
C LYS A 141 3.09 -14.69 0.40
N TYR A 142 3.42 -13.48 0.86
CA TYR A 142 3.44 -13.14 2.29
C TYR A 142 2.23 -12.34 2.76
N ALA A 143 1.34 -11.92 1.86
CA ALA A 143 0.07 -11.29 2.22
C ALA A 143 -0.88 -12.30 2.86
N ASP A 144 -1.63 -11.86 3.87
CA ASP A 144 -2.78 -12.60 4.41
C ASP A 144 -4.00 -12.46 3.49
N ALA A 145 -4.15 -11.29 2.83
CA ALA A 145 -5.12 -11.07 1.77
C ALA A 145 -4.51 -10.21 0.66
N VAL A 146 -4.88 -10.49 -0.58
CA VAL A 146 -4.50 -9.72 -1.77
C VAL A 146 -5.76 -9.08 -2.34
N ILE A 147 -5.70 -7.80 -2.63
CA ILE A 147 -6.75 -7.04 -3.31
C ILE A 147 -6.30 -6.78 -4.75
N ALA A 148 -7.18 -7.04 -5.69
CA ALA A 148 -7.05 -6.67 -7.09
C ALA A 148 -8.10 -5.59 -7.43
N ASP A 149 -7.70 -4.53 -8.10
CA ASP A 149 -8.58 -3.42 -8.48
C ASP A 149 -9.45 -3.72 -9.72
N ASN A 150 -9.07 -4.74 -10.48
CA ASN A 150 -9.82 -5.18 -11.66
C ASN A 150 -9.70 -6.69 -11.90
N LYS A 151 -10.61 -7.18 -12.73
CA LYS A 151 -10.71 -8.61 -13.06
C LYS A 151 -9.42 -9.16 -13.70
N GLY A 152 -8.77 -8.38 -14.55
CA GLY A 152 -7.52 -8.80 -15.21
C GLY A 152 -6.38 -9.07 -14.23
N ILE A 153 -6.24 -8.23 -13.18
CA ILE A 153 -5.25 -8.44 -12.11
C ILE A 153 -5.65 -9.63 -11.24
N GLN A 154 -6.93 -9.78 -10.91
CA GLN A 154 -7.41 -10.93 -10.15
C GLN A 154 -7.07 -12.25 -10.87
N ASP A 155 -7.38 -12.36 -12.15
CA ASP A 155 -7.11 -13.54 -12.96
C ASP A 155 -5.60 -13.80 -13.07
N TYR A 156 -4.81 -12.75 -13.28
CA TYR A 156 -3.36 -12.83 -13.31
C TYR A 156 -2.77 -13.37 -12.00
N VAL A 157 -3.20 -12.88 -10.85
CA VAL A 157 -2.72 -13.36 -9.54
C VAL A 157 -3.04 -14.84 -9.35
N ARG A 158 -4.23 -15.28 -9.76
CA ARG A 158 -4.62 -16.68 -9.71
C ARG A 158 -3.79 -17.54 -10.64
N GLU A 159 -3.61 -17.12 -11.89
CA GLU A 159 -2.87 -17.89 -12.91
C GLU A 159 -1.38 -17.97 -12.62
N GLU A 160 -0.77 -16.84 -12.24
CA GLU A 160 0.67 -16.74 -12.04
C GLU A 160 1.15 -17.28 -10.70
N TYR A 161 0.34 -17.11 -9.64
CA TYR A 161 0.75 -17.41 -8.27
C TYR A 161 -0.10 -18.49 -7.58
N GLY A 162 -1.20 -18.92 -8.19
CA GLY A 162 -2.12 -19.90 -7.59
C GLY A 162 -2.83 -19.38 -6.34
N LYS A 163 -2.96 -18.06 -6.19
CA LYS A 163 -3.58 -17.41 -5.02
C LYS A 163 -4.81 -16.62 -5.44
N GLU A 164 -5.90 -16.77 -4.69
CA GLU A 164 -7.08 -15.96 -4.89
C GLU A 164 -6.85 -14.53 -4.37
N ALA A 165 -7.32 -13.55 -5.14
CA ALA A 165 -7.35 -12.15 -4.77
C ALA A 165 -8.80 -11.67 -4.67
N GLU A 166 -9.07 -10.83 -3.68
CA GLU A 166 -10.36 -10.16 -3.54
C GLU A 166 -10.48 -9.05 -4.60
N LEU A 167 -11.54 -9.11 -5.40
CA LEU A 167 -11.81 -8.07 -6.39
C LEU A 167 -12.51 -6.89 -5.71
N ILE A 168 -11.78 -5.80 -5.55
CA ILE A 168 -12.32 -4.53 -5.05
C ILE A 168 -11.96 -3.45 -6.07
N ALA A 169 -12.88 -3.23 -7.00
CA ALA A 169 -12.70 -2.21 -8.02
C ALA A 169 -12.74 -0.81 -7.39
N TYR A 170 -11.95 0.12 -7.93
CA TYR A 170 -12.09 1.51 -7.57
C TYR A 170 -13.43 2.01 -8.07
N GLY A 171 -14.30 2.42 -7.14
CA GLY A 171 -15.62 2.93 -7.47
C GLY A 171 -15.53 4.22 -8.30
N GLY A 172 -16.36 4.31 -9.34
CA GLY A 172 -16.59 5.55 -10.09
C GLY A 172 -17.69 6.42 -9.49
N ASP A 173 -18.14 6.13 -8.27
CA ASP A 173 -19.33 6.72 -7.64
C ASP A 173 -19.16 8.21 -7.26
N HIS A 174 -18.00 8.77 -7.51
CA HIS A 174 -17.66 10.17 -7.22
C HIS A 174 -17.58 11.03 -8.51
N VAL A 175 -17.98 10.49 -9.65
CA VAL A 175 -18.03 11.20 -10.95
C VAL A 175 -19.43 11.70 -11.22
#